data_eba95cda1536767341baf267b48970c0
#
_entry.id   eba95cda1536767341baf267b48970c0
#
_cell.length_a   1.000
_cell.length_b   1.000
_cell.length_c   1.000
_cell.angle_alpha   90.00
_cell.angle_beta   90.00
_cell.angle_gamma   90.00
#
_symmetry.space_group_name_H-M   'P 1'
#
loop_
_entity.id
_entity.type
_entity.pdbx_description
1 polymer ?
#
loop_
_entity_poly.entity_id
_entity_poly.type
_entity_poly.pdbx_seq_one_letter_code
_entity_poly.pdbx_strand_id
1 'polypeptide(L)'
;KFDLFVEETVTETGFGIELPVKKITVSAQSHELVPVRFHADPAQFDRTGDPLTPAKLNDRARSWVYEVSGKIVLANDTEKLRVPYHALVRAAATKHTTESRIALPNRNLVSLELSLEGDSAHPKPLVSVFELAGVSPRNNLLTDAADISADVLAFGVASDYPQSGSVAETTVYFAISNAGPWTNPHSFLYDPHLQIDTNFDGWIDHELASCSNGGFIKDDLTVSGYADDVFLSILIRVPRAERGLADVGYLNVFPPDEFDTVPFNNSVMVLPIPARMLGLDEEKTDFDFRVLTLGAEQYGYPEIDRTELIRYDVTKPVVHSAFGINGTVMYDANEPIKIAVDRGLAKREGRRPAVLLLHHMNTDDHKLDIVQLDLDADDADADGASDDDELAAGTDPADPDSVFAILPASRKTALGPEIRWHSVAGKSYQVQRAASLGQAFETLPGLLPATPPLNVFIDKTAPKEGELFYRILKP
;
A
#
# COMPACT_ATOMS: atom_id res chain seq x y z
N LYS A 1 35.90 10.36 43.32
CA LYS A 1 34.93 9.27 43.30
C LYS A 1 33.53 9.85 43.23
N PHE A 2 32.66 9.22 42.48
CA PHE A 2 31.24 9.62 42.33
C PHE A 2 30.35 8.41 42.57
N ASP A 3 29.22 8.63 43.22
CA ASP A 3 28.09 7.73 43.24
C ASP A 3 27.23 7.99 42.03
N LEU A 4 26.67 6.93 41.41
CA LEU A 4 25.83 6.97 40.23
C LEU A 4 24.41 6.48 40.54
N PHE A 5 23.42 7.26 40.13
CA PHE A 5 22.01 6.88 40.26
C PHE A 5 21.17 7.56 39.17
N VAL A 6 19.95 7.11 39.00
CA VAL A 6 18.98 7.66 38.05
C VAL A 6 17.97 8.53 38.82
N GLU A 7 17.72 9.73 38.32
CA GLU A 7 16.59 10.59 38.71
C GLU A 7 15.58 10.57 37.55
N GLU A 8 14.50 9.84 37.70
CA GLU A 8 13.43 9.77 36.70
C GLU A 8 12.54 11.02 36.77
N THR A 9 12.08 11.49 35.61
CA THR A 9 11.18 12.66 35.49
C THR A 9 9.84 12.22 34.89
N VAL A 10 9.86 11.53 33.76
CA VAL A 10 8.71 10.88 33.13
C VAL A 10 9.03 9.41 33.03
N THR A 11 8.11 8.58 33.49
CA THR A 11 8.27 7.12 33.51
C THR A 11 7.18 6.45 32.69
N GLU A 12 7.54 5.37 32.01
CA GLU A 12 6.59 4.47 31.33
C GLU A 12 6.63 3.12 32.01
N THR A 13 5.46 2.54 32.30
CA THR A 13 5.35 1.20 32.89
C THR A 13 6.04 0.18 31.96
N GLY A 14 6.83 -0.71 32.52
CA GLY A 14 7.61 -1.67 31.73
C GLY A 14 8.93 -1.15 31.19
N PHE A 15 9.24 0.15 31.31
CA PHE A 15 10.57 0.69 30.96
C PHE A 15 11.43 0.92 32.18
N GLY A 16 12.74 0.72 32.04
CA GLY A 16 13.68 1.01 33.13
C GLY A 16 15.11 1.22 32.65
N ILE A 17 15.87 1.88 33.52
CA ILE A 17 17.31 2.13 33.30
C ILE A 17 18.10 1.46 34.41
N GLU A 18 19.03 0.61 34.03
CA GLU A 18 19.97 -0.04 34.91
C GLU A 18 21.36 0.60 34.74
N LEU A 19 21.94 0.99 35.89
CA LEU A 19 23.35 1.34 35.99
C LEU A 19 24.11 0.16 36.61
N PRO A 20 24.80 -0.68 35.82
CA PRO A 20 25.56 -1.81 36.34
C PRO A 20 26.68 -1.39 37.31
N VAL A 21 27.15 -0.15 37.14
CA VAL A 21 28.18 0.46 37.98
C VAL A 21 27.53 1.56 38.82
N LYS A 22 27.58 1.42 40.16
CA LYS A 22 27.02 2.40 41.10
C LYS A 22 28.05 3.42 41.61
N LYS A 23 29.33 3.16 41.44
CA LYS A 23 30.43 4.06 41.84
C LYS A 23 31.55 4.03 40.83
N ILE A 24 32.07 5.19 40.51
CA ILE A 24 33.26 5.32 39.65
C ILE A 24 34.35 6.16 40.31
N THR A 25 35.58 5.94 39.88
CA THR A 25 36.71 6.76 40.24
C THR A 25 37.37 7.23 38.96
N VAL A 26 37.35 8.52 38.71
CA VAL A 26 38.03 9.13 37.56
C VAL A 26 39.33 9.76 38.05
N SER A 27 40.46 9.40 37.47
CA SER A 27 41.78 9.99 37.78
C SER A 27 41.90 11.35 37.11
N ALA A 28 42.79 12.19 37.61
CA ALA A 28 43.05 13.49 37.00
C ALA A 28 43.46 13.32 35.52
N GLN A 29 42.89 14.14 34.64
CA GLN A 29 43.16 14.11 33.19
C GLN A 29 42.83 12.76 32.51
N SER A 30 41.89 11.98 33.08
CA SER A 30 41.45 10.68 32.58
C SER A 30 39.92 10.70 32.29
N HIS A 31 39.45 9.65 31.67
CA HIS A 31 38.03 9.40 31.47
C HIS A 31 37.64 7.95 31.86
N GLU A 32 36.40 7.77 32.19
CA GLU A 32 35.81 6.46 32.50
C GLU A 32 34.54 6.30 31.71
N LEU A 33 34.32 5.11 31.15
CA LEU A 33 33.07 4.74 30.46
C LEU A 33 32.08 4.14 31.47
N VAL A 34 30.88 4.67 31.48
CA VAL A 34 29.80 4.17 32.31
C VAL A 34 28.77 3.45 31.41
N PRO A 35 28.65 2.13 31.52
CA PRO A 35 27.61 1.42 30.81
C PRO A 35 26.21 1.77 31.37
N VAL A 36 25.29 2.09 30.48
CA VAL A 36 23.88 2.30 30.78
C VAL A 36 23.08 1.25 30.03
N ARG A 37 22.21 0.53 30.71
CA ARG A 37 21.32 -0.44 30.08
C ARG A 37 19.89 0.06 30.13
N PHE A 38 19.23 0.04 28.97
CA PHE A 38 17.81 0.26 28.86
C PHE A 38 17.13 -1.11 28.72
N HIS A 39 16.04 -1.31 29.41
CA HIS A 39 15.18 -2.47 29.25
C HIS A 39 13.74 -2.01 29.06
N ALA A 40 12.98 -2.73 28.26
CA ALA A 40 11.60 -2.43 27.99
C ALA A 40 10.80 -3.73 27.88
N ASP A 41 9.63 -3.77 28.51
CA ASP A 41 8.62 -4.80 28.36
C ASP A 41 7.41 -4.16 27.68
N PRO A 42 7.26 -4.31 26.35
CA PRO A 42 6.21 -3.62 25.59
C PRO A 42 4.79 -4.08 26.00
N ALA A 43 4.64 -5.23 26.63
CA ALA A 43 3.33 -5.69 27.11
C ALA A 43 2.80 -4.86 28.29
N GLN A 44 3.65 -4.05 28.92
CA GLN A 44 3.31 -3.23 30.08
C GLN A 44 3.23 -1.71 29.78
N PHE A 45 3.37 -1.29 28.53
CA PHE A 45 3.33 0.12 28.20
C PHE A 45 1.93 0.73 28.35
N ASP A 46 1.84 1.87 29.03
CA ASP A 46 0.59 2.56 29.37
C ASP A 46 0.38 3.87 28.58
N ARG A 47 1.19 4.17 27.56
CA ARG A 47 1.14 5.41 26.78
C ARG A 47 1.29 6.65 27.66
N THR A 48 2.28 6.66 28.54
CA THR A 48 2.55 7.77 29.43
C THR A 48 3.25 8.91 28.71
N GLY A 49 2.75 10.12 28.81
CA GLY A 49 3.36 11.34 28.31
C GLY A 49 3.82 12.27 29.43
N ASP A 50 4.54 13.33 29.08
CA ASP A 50 4.93 14.37 30.03
C ASP A 50 3.65 14.98 30.67
N PRO A 51 3.52 14.92 32.01
CA PRO A 51 2.33 15.46 32.69
C PRO A 51 2.15 16.98 32.54
N LEU A 52 3.16 17.70 32.08
CA LEU A 52 3.08 19.12 31.78
C LEU A 52 2.58 19.42 30.36
N THR A 53 2.53 18.39 29.49
CA THR A 53 1.99 18.51 28.13
C THR A 53 0.48 18.29 28.14
N PRO A 54 -0.32 19.28 27.68
CA PRO A 54 -1.77 19.12 27.64
C PRO A 54 -2.18 17.95 26.75
N ALA A 55 -3.13 17.12 27.18
CA ALA A 55 -3.66 16.00 26.40
C ALA A 55 -4.44 16.44 25.15
N LYS A 56 -4.86 17.69 25.08
CA LYS A 56 -5.60 18.27 23.95
C LYS A 56 -4.98 19.58 23.49
N LEU A 57 -5.03 19.82 22.19
CA LEU A 57 -4.69 21.09 21.56
C LEU A 57 -5.86 21.54 20.68
N ASN A 58 -6.41 22.75 20.93
CA ASN A 58 -7.59 23.26 20.23
C ASN A 58 -8.78 22.27 20.24
N ASP A 59 -9.07 21.71 21.41
CA ASP A 59 -10.10 20.68 21.66
C ASP A 59 -9.92 19.33 20.92
N ARG A 60 -8.82 19.15 20.23
CA ARG A 60 -8.44 17.88 19.58
C ARG A 60 -7.42 17.14 20.41
N ALA A 61 -7.61 15.85 20.59
CA ALA A 61 -6.66 14.98 21.26
C ALA A 61 -5.34 14.94 20.49
N ARG A 62 -4.24 14.95 21.21
CA ARG A 62 -2.89 14.86 20.67
C ARG A 62 -2.53 13.39 20.44
N SER A 63 -1.75 13.14 19.39
CA SER A 63 -1.15 11.82 19.20
C SER A 63 -0.17 11.53 20.32
N TRP A 64 -0.33 10.38 20.96
CA TRP A 64 0.52 10.00 22.05
C TRP A 64 1.89 9.52 21.57
N VAL A 65 2.89 9.93 22.33
CA VAL A 65 4.25 9.41 22.24
C VAL A 65 4.55 8.79 23.58
N TYR A 66 4.99 7.56 23.63
CA TYR A 66 5.43 6.91 24.87
C TYR A 66 6.76 7.54 25.29
N GLU A 67 6.69 8.45 26.25
CA GLU A 67 7.81 9.29 26.63
C GLU A 67 8.44 8.83 27.94
N VAL A 68 9.75 8.73 27.97
CA VAL A 68 10.53 8.54 29.20
C VAL A 68 11.67 9.55 29.24
N SER A 69 11.84 10.17 30.38
CA SER A 69 12.91 11.14 30.56
C SER A 69 13.43 11.18 32.01
N GLY A 70 14.63 11.68 32.15
CA GLY A 70 15.26 11.80 33.44
C GLY A 70 16.72 12.22 33.32
N LYS A 71 17.48 11.89 34.37
CA LYS A 71 18.91 12.24 34.47
C LYS A 71 19.69 11.10 35.08
N ILE A 72 20.82 10.78 34.49
CA ILE A 72 21.86 10.00 35.15
C ILE A 72 22.69 10.98 35.96
N VAL A 73 22.78 10.75 37.25
CA VAL A 73 23.44 11.63 38.20
C VAL A 73 24.74 11.01 38.66
N LEU A 74 25.78 11.79 38.64
CA LEU A 74 27.07 11.49 39.24
C LEU A 74 27.29 12.50 40.39
N ALA A 75 27.35 12.04 41.62
CA ALA A 75 27.48 12.91 42.78
C ALA A 75 28.56 12.49 43.75
N ASN A 76 29.18 13.46 44.40
CA ASN A 76 30.01 13.29 45.57
C ASN A 76 29.71 14.41 46.59
N ASP A 77 30.52 14.54 47.59
CA ASP A 77 30.26 15.50 48.70
C ASP A 77 30.34 16.97 48.23
N THR A 78 30.93 17.27 47.10
CA THR A 78 31.20 18.61 46.61
C THR A 78 30.57 18.94 45.28
N GLU A 79 30.25 17.92 44.45
CA GLU A 79 29.84 18.10 43.08
C GLU A 79 28.65 17.17 42.73
N LYS A 80 27.76 17.69 41.90
CA LYS A 80 26.65 16.92 41.31
C LYS A 80 26.54 17.23 39.80
N LEU A 81 26.95 16.25 38.98
CA LEU A 81 26.84 16.28 37.54
C LEU A 81 25.59 15.55 37.09
N ARG A 82 24.94 16.01 36.04
CA ARG A 82 23.71 15.43 35.48
C ARG A 82 23.84 15.27 33.99
N VAL A 83 23.56 14.05 33.52
CA VAL A 83 23.42 13.73 32.09
C VAL A 83 21.94 13.47 31.82
N PRO A 84 21.25 14.37 31.11
CA PRO A 84 19.85 14.12 30.78
C PRO A 84 19.73 12.97 29.78
N TYR A 85 18.66 12.21 29.89
CA TYR A 85 18.20 11.27 28.87
C TYR A 85 16.75 11.55 28.52
N HIS A 86 16.41 11.27 27.28
CA HIS A 86 15.05 11.28 26.77
C HIS A 86 14.93 10.15 25.75
N ALA A 87 13.89 9.37 25.82
CA ALA A 87 13.61 8.31 24.87
C ALA A 87 12.10 8.23 24.59
N LEU A 88 11.77 7.93 23.36
CA LEU A 88 10.42 7.58 22.93
C LEU A 88 10.40 6.07 22.77
N VAL A 89 9.71 5.40 23.67
CA VAL A 89 9.55 3.95 23.63
C VAL A 89 8.27 3.60 22.90
N ARG A 90 8.29 2.51 22.14
CA ARG A 90 7.12 2.07 21.36
C ARG A 90 7.06 0.56 21.37
N ALA A 91 5.90 0.03 21.64
CA ALA A 91 5.64 -1.38 21.35
C ALA A 91 5.60 -1.57 19.83
N ALA A 92 6.31 -2.57 19.34
CA ALA A 92 6.32 -2.94 17.95
C ALA A 92 5.88 -4.39 17.76
N ALA A 93 4.98 -4.60 16.80
CA ALA A 93 4.54 -5.92 16.37
C ALA A 93 5.45 -6.44 15.23
N THR A 94 5.32 -7.73 14.93
CA THR A 94 5.94 -8.38 13.77
C THR A 94 4.90 -9.14 12.94
N LYS A 95 3.66 -8.63 12.93
CA LYS A 95 2.55 -9.24 12.20
C LYS A 95 2.79 -9.23 10.69
N HIS A 96 2.59 -10.38 10.05
CA HIS A 96 2.74 -10.52 8.60
C HIS A 96 1.85 -11.67 8.10
N THR A 97 1.53 -11.67 6.81
CA THR A 97 0.93 -12.84 6.17
C THR A 97 2.00 -13.78 5.66
N THR A 98 1.76 -15.09 5.76
CA THR A 98 2.60 -16.11 5.14
C THR A 98 2.23 -16.36 3.67
N GLU A 99 1.09 -15.84 3.25
CA GLU A 99 0.55 -16.01 1.91
C GLU A 99 0.95 -14.84 1.02
N SER A 100 1.76 -15.08 0.00
CA SER A 100 2.08 -14.09 -1.03
C SER A 100 1.13 -14.16 -2.23
N ARG A 101 0.38 -15.27 -2.37
CA ARG A 101 -0.58 -15.50 -3.46
C ARG A 101 -1.74 -16.35 -2.94
N ILE A 102 -2.97 -16.01 -3.35
CA ILE A 102 -4.19 -16.75 -3.04
C ILE A 102 -4.93 -17.03 -4.34
N ALA A 103 -5.17 -18.31 -4.61
CA ALA A 103 -6.01 -18.77 -5.70
C ALA A 103 -7.50 -18.54 -5.36
N LEU A 104 -8.20 -17.79 -6.20
CA LEU A 104 -9.61 -17.49 -5.97
C LEU A 104 -10.52 -18.58 -6.56
N PRO A 105 -11.50 -19.11 -5.78
CA PRO A 105 -12.46 -20.06 -6.30
C PRO A 105 -13.29 -19.43 -7.43
N ASN A 106 -13.75 -20.25 -8.37
CA ASN A 106 -14.51 -19.83 -9.56
C ASN A 106 -15.93 -19.33 -9.20
N ARG A 107 -15.98 -18.19 -8.52
CA ARG A 107 -17.22 -17.46 -8.12
C ARG A 107 -17.03 -15.98 -8.39
N ASN A 108 -18.11 -15.28 -8.75
CA ASN A 108 -18.05 -13.84 -9.03
C ASN A 108 -17.64 -13.02 -7.80
N LEU A 109 -18.22 -13.33 -6.64
CA LEU A 109 -17.84 -12.71 -5.37
C LEU A 109 -17.25 -13.77 -4.45
N VAL A 110 -16.05 -13.52 -3.94
CA VAL A 110 -15.28 -14.43 -3.09
C VAL A 110 -15.05 -13.77 -1.74
N SER A 111 -15.39 -14.46 -0.66
CA SER A 111 -15.00 -14.02 0.69
C SER A 111 -13.68 -14.70 1.05
N LEU A 112 -12.73 -13.91 1.52
CA LEU A 112 -11.44 -14.37 2.01
C LEU A 112 -11.28 -14.02 3.48
N GLU A 113 -10.50 -14.82 4.16
CA GLU A 113 -10.09 -14.60 5.54
C GLU A 113 -8.56 -14.72 5.60
N LEU A 114 -7.90 -13.59 5.85
CA LEU A 114 -6.44 -13.52 5.97
C LEU A 114 -6.06 -13.56 7.44
N SER A 115 -5.19 -14.48 7.81
CA SER A 115 -4.61 -14.58 9.16
C SER A 115 -3.18 -14.04 9.14
N LEU A 116 -2.82 -13.29 10.19
CA LEU A 116 -1.48 -12.75 10.34
C LEU A 116 -0.76 -13.48 11.46
N GLU A 117 0.45 -13.90 11.17
CA GLU A 117 1.37 -14.51 12.14
C GLU A 117 2.31 -13.46 12.74
N GLY A 118 3.11 -13.85 13.75
CA GLY A 118 4.07 -12.97 14.41
C GLY A 118 3.58 -12.40 15.74
N ASP A 119 4.49 -11.70 16.40
CA ASP A 119 4.26 -11.14 17.73
C ASP A 119 3.28 -9.96 17.67
N SER A 120 2.45 -9.89 18.71
CA SER A 120 1.52 -8.79 18.92
C SER A 120 2.20 -7.64 19.66
N ALA A 121 1.59 -6.46 19.59
CA ALA A 121 1.95 -5.30 20.39
C ALA A 121 0.75 -4.81 21.20
N HIS A 122 1.02 -4.11 22.31
CA HIS A 122 -0.01 -3.47 23.13
C HIS A 122 -0.12 -1.98 22.73
N PRO A 123 -1.30 -1.35 22.62
CA PRO A 123 -2.62 -1.92 22.96
C PRO A 123 -3.16 -2.90 21.91
N LYS A 124 -3.14 -2.57 20.64
CA LYS A 124 -3.56 -3.43 19.52
C LYS A 124 -2.76 -3.09 18.28
N PRO A 125 -2.12 -4.08 17.64
CA PRO A 125 -1.51 -3.84 16.35
C PRO A 125 -2.60 -3.61 15.30
N LEU A 126 -2.56 -2.45 14.64
CA LEU A 126 -3.48 -2.11 13.57
C LEU A 126 -2.89 -2.45 12.21
N VAL A 127 -3.72 -3.00 11.35
CA VAL A 127 -3.43 -3.21 9.93
C VAL A 127 -4.54 -2.63 9.09
N SER A 128 -4.21 -1.98 7.98
CA SER A 128 -5.18 -1.49 7.01
C SER A 128 -5.09 -2.22 5.68
N VAL A 129 -6.24 -2.37 5.01
CA VAL A 129 -6.40 -3.24 3.84
C VAL A 129 -6.86 -2.43 2.64
N PHE A 130 -6.18 -2.63 1.50
CA PHE A 130 -6.44 -1.91 0.27
C PHE A 130 -6.37 -2.83 -0.95
N GLU A 131 -6.96 -2.39 -2.03
CA GLU A 131 -6.60 -2.84 -3.35
C GLU A 131 -5.26 -2.20 -3.73
N LEU A 132 -4.27 -3.02 -4.11
CA LEU A 132 -2.98 -2.52 -4.57
C LEU A 132 -3.17 -1.75 -5.89
N ALA A 133 -2.81 -0.47 -5.89
CA ALA A 133 -2.81 0.36 -7.10
C ALA A 133 -1.48 0.28 -7.83
N GLY A 134 -0.36 0.22 -7.11
CA GLY A 134 0.94 0.08 -7.72
C GLY A 134 2.08 -0.13 -6.73
N VAL A 135 3.23 -0.47 -7.28
CA VAL A 135 4.50 -0.59 -6.58
C VAL A 135 5.55 0.30 -7.25
N SER A 136 6.45 0.88 -6.46
CA SER A 136 7.62 1.59 -6.95
C SER A 136 8.88 0.88 -6.48
N PRO A 137 9.86 0.62 -7.36
CA PRO A 137 11.11 -0.01 -6.95
C PRO A 137 11.89 0.91 -6.02
N ARG A 138 12.38 0.36 -4.90
CA ARG A 138 13.21 1.12 -3.96
C ARG A 138 14.38 1.81 -4.66
N ASN A 139 14.55 3.10 -4.41
CA ASN A 139 15.68 3.87 -4.93
C ASN A 139 16.92 3.69 -4.04
N ASN A 140 17.77 2.72 -4.38
CA ASN A 140 19.00 2.41 -3.63
C ASN A 140 20.12 3.48 -3.74
N LEU A 141 19.89 4.56 -4.47
CA LEU A 141 20.84 5.68 -4.56
C LEU A 141 20.61 6.72 -3.46
N LEU A 142 19.46 6.70 -2.80
CA LEU A 142 19.15 7.58 -1.68
C LEU A 142 19.97 7.17 -0.46
N THR A 143 20.58 8.13 0.19
CA THR A 143 21.43 7.92 1.39
C THR A 143 20.97 8.78 2.57
N ASP A 144 20.23 9.84 2.33
CA ASP A 144 19.65 10.68 3.37
C ASP A 144 18.37 10.03 3.91
N ALA A 145 18.20 10.01 5.23
CA ALA A 145 17.05 9.37 5.85
C ALA A 145 15.72 10.07 5.50
N ALA A 146 15.74 11.40 5.30
CA ALA A 146 14.56 12.14 4.90
C ALA A 146 14.13 11.79 3.46
N ASP A 147 15.07 11.65 2.54
CA ASP A 147 14.77 11.23 1.16
C ASP A 147 14.29 9.77 1.11
N ILE A 148 14.92 8.87 1.90
CA ILE A 148 14.47 7.47 2.01
C ILE A 148 13.05 7.40 2.58
N SER A 149 12.67 8.30 3.48
CA SER A 149 11.30 8.36 4.01
C SER A 149 10.27 8.84 2.98
N ALA A 150 10.71 9.41 1.87
CA ALA A 150 9.88 9.86 0.76
C ALA A 150 9.91 8.90 -0.46
N ASP A 151 10.72 7.86 -0.44
CA ASP A 151 10.82 6.82 -1.48
C ASP A 151 9.63 5.84 -1.35
N VAL A 152 8.68 5.90 -2.26
CA VAL A 152 7.45 5.08 -2.24
C VAL A 152 7.79 3.63 -2.60
N LEU A 153 7.30 2.67 -1.83
CA LEU A 153 7.39 1.23 -2.16
C LEU A 153 6.12 0.69 -2.77
N ALA A 154 4.96 1.08 -2.21
CA ALA A 154 3.66 0.64 -2.67
C ALA A 154 2.60 1.67 -2.32
N PHE A 155 1.54 1.70 -3.10
CA PHE A 155 0.37 2.51 -2.82
C PHE A 155 -0.90 1.77 -3.20
N GLY A 156 -1.99 2.10 -2.53
CA GLY A 156 -3.26 1.42 -2.72
C GLY A 156 -4.44 2.36 -2.55
N VAL A 157 -5.60 1.85 -2.86
CA VAL A 157 -6.86 2.58 -2.75
C VAL A 157 -7.97 1.66 -2.27
N ALA A 158 -8.90 2.19 -1.50
CA ALA A 158 -10.11 1.49 -1.11
C ALA A 158 -11.31 2.44 -1.12
N SER A 159 -12.49 1.89 -1.32
CA SER A 159 -13.75 2.61 -1.27
C SER A 159 -14.73 1.85 -0.38
N ASP A 160 -15.47 2.55 0.47
CA ASP A 160 -16.54 1.97 1.27
C ASP A 160 -17.91 1.98 0.57
N TYR A 161 -17.93 2.26 -0.74
CA TYR A 161 -19.16 2.22 -1.55
C TYR A 161 -19.98 0.94 -1.38
N PRO A 162 -19.40 -0.27 -1.28
CA PRO A 162 -20.19 -1.48 -1.04
C PRO A 162 -20.99 -1.47 0.26
N GLN A 163 -20.58 -0.64 1.24
CA GLN A 163 -21.29 -0.45 2.51
C GLN A 163 -22.26 0.74 2.45
N SER A 164 -21.81 1.87 1.89
CA SER A 164 -22.60 3.11 1.82
C SER A 164 -23.74 3.02 0.80
N GLY A 165 -23.50 2.37 -0.33
CA GLY A 165 -24.45 2.25 -1.44
C GLY A 165 -24.75 3.57 -2.15
N SER A 166 -24.02 4.64 -1.86
CA SER A 166 -24.18 5.97 -2.47
C SER A 166 -22.82 6.67 -2.57
N VAL A 167 -22.52 7.23 -3.72
CA VAL A 167 -21.27 7.99 -3.94
C VAL A 167 -21.18 9.19 -3.00
N ALA A 168 -22.30 9.84 -2.70
CA ALA A 168 -22.34 10.99 -1.79
C ALA A 168 -21.91 10.65 -0.35
N GLU A 169 -22.14 9.40 0.08
CA GLU A 169 -21.78 8.91 1.43
C GLU A 169 -20.47 8.11 1.43
N THR A 170 -19.90 7.85 0.27
CA THR A 170 -18.67 7.07 0.10
C THR A 170 -17.45 7.85 0.57
N THR A 171 -16.58 7.17 1.30
CA THR A 171 -15.21 7.60 1.61
C THR A 171 -14.23 6.80 0.79
N VAL A 172 -13.28 7.51 0.18
CA VAL A 172 -12.11 6.92 -0.48
C VAL A 172 -10.94 6.99 0.47
N TYR A 173 -10.21 5.91 0.56
CA TYR A 173 -9.02 5.78 1.40
C TYR A 173 -7.82 5.52 0.52
N PHE A 174 -6.79 6.34 0.65
CA PHE A 174 -5.54 6.13 -0.06
C PHE A 174 -4.46 5.64 0.90
N ALA A 175 -3.69 4.67 0.45
CA ALA A 175 -2.60 4.04 1.17
C ALA A 175 -1.25 4.42 0.56
N ILE A 176 -0.28 4.74 1.39
CA ILE A 176 1.12 4.96 0.98
C ILE A 176 2.02 4.18 1.93
N SER A 177 2.97 3.45 1.36
CA SER A 177 4.08 2.81 2.09
C SER A 177 5.42 3.25 1.50
N ASN A 178 6.33 3.70 2.35
CA ASN A 178 7.65 4.22 1.98
C ASN A 178 8.80 3.31 2.43
N ALA A 179 9.96 3.51 1.84
CA ALA A 179 11.17 2.71 2.08
C ALA A 179 11.82 2.95 3.44
N GLY A 180 11.49 4.05 4.10
CA GLY A 180 11.99 4.37 5.43
C GLY A 180 11.01 5.19 6.26
N PRO A 181 11.20 5.21 7.59
CA PRO A 181 10.31 5.94 8.46
C PRO A 181 10.58 7.45 8.39
N TRP A 182 9.51 8.25 8.32
CA TRP A 182 9.56 9.67 8.64
C TRP A 182 9.56 9.87 10.16
N THR A 183 10.13 10.97 10.63
CA THR A 183 10.10 11.32 12.07
C THR A 183 8.68 11.66 12.51
N ASN A 184 8.00 12.48 11.72
CA ASN A 184 6.58 12.77 11.84
C ASN A 184 6.01 13.04 10.43
N PRO A 185 4.70 12.87 10.20
CA PRO A 185 4.07 13.07 8.90
C PRO A 185 3.75 14.54 8.63
N HIS A 186 4.71 15.43 8.84
CA HIS A 186 4.58 16.86 8.61
C HIS A 186 5.25 17.26 7.29
N SER A 187 4.57 18.06 6.47
CA SER A 187 5.02 18.48 5.14
C SER A 187 6.40 19.15 5.08
N PHE A 188 6.95 19.65 6.16
CA PHE A 188 8.31 20.20 6.19
C PHE A 188 9.42 19.14 6.16
N LEU A 189 9.11 17.89 6.51
CA LEU A 189 10.07 16.79 6.56
C LEU A 189 9.78 15.72 5.53
N TYR A 190 8.50 15.46 5.29
CA TYR A 190 7.99 14.49 4.34
C TYR A 190 6.66 15.02 3.80
N ASP A 191 6.58 15.25 2.50
CA ASP A 191 5.40 15.86 1.88
C ASP A 191 4.81 14.95 0.81
N PRO A 192 3.90 14.03 1.19
CA PRO A 192 3.19 13.18 0.25
C PRO A 192 2.02 13.93 -0.37
N HIS A 193 1.92 13.91 -1.68
CA HIS A 193 0.81 14.43 -2.45
C HIS A 193 0.14 13.31 -3.24
N LEU A 194 -1.13 13.05 -2.98
CA LEU A 194 -1.96 12.32 -3.92
C LEU A 194 -2.53 13.32 -4.91
N GLN A 195 -2.03 13.28 -6.13
CA GLN A 195 -2.46 14.13 -7.23
C GLN A 195 -3.63 13.45 -7.95
N ILE A 196 -4.76 14.14 -8.07
CA ILE A 196 -6.02 13.59 -8.54
C ILE A 196 -6.53 14.43 -9.71
N ASP A 197 -6.82 13.76 -10.84
CA ASP A 197 -7.46 14.31 -12.03
C ASP A 197 -8.86 13.67 -12.12
N THR A 198 -9.89 14.49 -11.95
CA THR A 198 -11.29 14.05 -11.93
C THR A 198 -12.02 14.30 -13.24
N ASN A 199 -11.42 14.99 -14.20
CA ASN A 199 -12.02 15.33 -15.49
C ASN A 199 -11.29 14.72 -16.69
N PHE A 200 -10.17 14.01 -16.43
CA PHE A 200 -9.35 13.29 -17.41
C PHE A 200 -8.73 14.18 -18.51
N ASP A 201 -8.45 15.44 -18.19
CA ASP A 201 -7.79 16.35 -19.12
C ASP A 201 -6.25 16.34 -19.01
N GLY A 202 -5.73 15.54 -18.08
CA GLY A 202 -4.31 15.36 -17.78
C GLY A 202 -3.73 16.42 -16.85
N TRP A 203 -4.56 17.35 -16.34
CA TRP A 203 -4.19 18.32 -15.32
C TRP A 203 -4.74 17.87 -13.96
N ILE A 204 -4.00 18.19 -12.93
CA ILE A 204 -4.41 17.83 -11.56
C ILE A 204 -5.44 18.84 -11.05
N ASP A 205 -6.62 18.34 -10.66
CA ASP A 205 -7.71 19.12 -10.07
C ASP A 205 -7.58 19.27 -8.56
N HIS A 206 -7.06 18.22 -7.90
CA HIS A 206 -6.96 18.13 -6.45
C HIS A 206 -5.62 17.53 -6.02
N GLU A 207 -5.14 17.98 -4.86
CA GLU A 207 -4.05 17.36 -4.12
C GLU A 207 -4.53 17.00 -2.72
N LEU A 208 -4.37 15.74 -2.33
CA LEU A 208 -4.61 15.25 -0.98
C LEU A 208 -3.26 15.04 -0.30
N ALA A 209 -3.06 15.65 0.85
CA ALA A 209 -1.79 15.64 1.56
C ALA A 209 -1.98 15.44 3.07
N SER A 210 -0.91 15.07 3.78
CA SER A 210 -0.89 15.09 5.24
C SER A 210 -0.46 16.47 5.75
N CYS A 211 -1.04 16.92 6.85
CA CYS A 211 -0.67 18.17 7.49
C CYS A 211 -0.90 18.09 8.99
N SER A 212 -0.08 18.82 9.79
CA SER A 212 -0.42 19.01 11.20
C SER A 212 -1.57 20.00 11.35
N ASN A 213 -2.37 19.83 12.39
CA ASN A 213 -3.50 20.71 12.69
C ASN A 213 -3.07 22.16 12.95
N GLY A 214 -1.89 22.39 13.53
CA GLY A 214 -1.33 23.73 13.77
C GLY A 214 -0.73 24.38 12.53
N GLY A 215 -0.36 23.57 11.52
CA GLY A 215 0.05 24.03 10.20
C GLY A 215 -1.14 24.49 9.34
N PHE A 216 -2.34 24.46 9.88
CA PHE A 216 -3.55 24.76 9.16
C PHE A 216 -3.63 26.24 8.79
N ILE A 217 -3.92 26.46 7.57
CA ILE A 217 -4.06 27.72 6.90
C ILE A 217 -5.32 28.42 7.38
N LYS A 218 -5.17 29.57 7.99
CA LYS A 218 -6.24 30.57 8.03
C LYS A 218 -6.40 31.16 6.63
N ASP A 219 -7.57 31.67 6.33
CA ASP A 219 -8.15 32.22 5.10
C ASP A 219 -7.21 32.72 3.94
N ASP A 220 -5.92 32.82 4.15
CA ASP A 220 -4.93 33.34 3.19
C ASP A 220 -3.81 32.36 2.80
N LEU A 221 -3.93 31.08 3.15
CA LEU A 221 -2.91 30.06 2.85
C LEU A 221 -1.54 30.31 3.49
N THR A 222 -1.44 31.18 4.47
CA THR A 222 -0.21 31.31 5.26
C THR A 222 -0.19 30.25 6.36
N VAL A 223 0.82 29.38 6.31
CA VAL A 223 1.10 28.41 7.37
C VAL A 223 1.33 29.19 8.65
N SER A 224 0.43 29.12 9.61
CA SER A 224 0.71 29.61 10.96
C SER A 224 1.75 28.66 11.54
N GLY A 225 2.98 29.11 11.74
CA GLY A 225 4.16 28.32 12.00
C GLY A 225 4.22 27.51 13.30
N TYR A 226 3.11 26.90 13.68
CA TYR A 226 3.02 26.01 14.84
C TYR A 226 2.64 24.61 14.36
N ALA A 227 3.66 23.78 14.11
CA ALA A 227 3.47 22.35 14.01
C ALA A 227 2.94 21.82 15.34
N ASP A 228 1.92 20.99 15.30
CA ASP A 228 1.41 20.23 16.44
C ASP A 228 1.43 18.73 16.14
N ASP A 229 1.04 17.91 17.08
CA ASP A 229 1.04 16.46 16.99
C ASP A 229 -0.36 15.88 16.68
N VAL A 230 -1.25 16.68 16.12
CA VAL A 230 -2.51 16.23 15.55
C VAL A 230 -2.41 16.28 14.02
N PHE A 231 -2.42 15.13 13.36
CA PHE A 231 -2.22 15.05 11.92
C PHE A 231 -3.53 14.78 11.18
N LEU A 232 -3.65 15.43 10.03
CA LEU A 232 -4.87 15.50 9.23
C LEU A 232 -4.57 15.10 7.79
N SER A 233 -5.57 14.52 7.13
CA SER A 233 -5.67 14.41 5.68
C SER A 233 -6.36 15.66 5.17
N ILE A 234 -5.72 16.41 4.29
CA ILE A 234 -6.26 17.67 3.77
C ILE A 234 -6.41 17.63 2.25
N LEU A 235 -7.55 18.09 1.74
CA LEU A 235 -7.80 18.23 0.31
C LEU A 235 -7.61 19.67 -0.12
N ILE A 236 -6.78 19.88 -1.12
CA ILE A 236 -6.45 21.18 -1.71
C ILE A 236 -6.92 21.19 -3.16
N ARG A 237 -7.67 22.22 -3.58
CA ARG A 237 -8.02 22.43 -4.99
C ARG A 237 -6.88 23.06 -5.76
N VAL A 238 -6.70 22.61 -7.01
CA VAL A 238 -5.71 23.14 -7.97
C VAL A 238 -6.47 23.62 -9.23
N PRO A 239 -6.15 24.75 -9.87
CA PRO A 239 -4.98 25.61 -9.67
C PRO A 239 -5.11 26.56 -8.46
N ARG A 240 -3.98 26.96 -7.96
CA ARG A 240 -3.83 27.77 -6.73
C ARG A 240 -4.57 29.11 -6.70
N ALA A 241 -5.02 29.66 -7.84
CA ALA A 241 -5.78 30.90 -7.89
C ALA A 241 -7.18 30.81 -7.22
N GLU A 242 -7.69 29.57 -7.11
CA GLU A 242 -8.93 29.23 -6.41
C GLU A 242 -8.66 28.35 -5.17
N ARG A 243 -7.42 28.36 -4.68
CA ARG A 243 -7.01 27.57 -3.53
C ARG A 243 -7.95 27.78 -2.36
N GLY A 244 -8.64 26.74 -2.01
CA GLY A 244 -9.39 26.62 -0.79
C GLY A 244 -9.17 25.25 -0.22
N LEU A 245 -9.04 25.16 1.10
CA LEU A 245 -9.18 23.91 1.78
C LEU A 245 -10.58 23.37 1.49
N ALA A 246 -10.65 22.21 0.85
CA ALA A 246 -11.94 21.63 0.47
C ALA A 246 -12.52 20.79 1.61
N ASP A 247 -11.70 19.98 2.29
CA ASP A 247 -12.11 19.18 3.43
C ASP A 247 -10.91 18.71 4.27
N VAL A 248 -11.21 18.18 5.45
CA VAL A 248 -10.24 17.71 6.44
C VAL A 248 -10.73 16.43 7.08
N GLY A 249 -9.92 15.37 7.00
CA GLY A 249 -10.09 14.14 7.75
C GLY A 249 -8.94 13.90 8.72
N TYR A 250 -9.08 12.92 9.62
CA TYR A 250 -7.94 12.49 10.43
C TYR A 250 -7.03 11.58 9.62
N LEU A 251 -5.72 11.82 9.73
CA LEU A 251 -4.72 10.88 9.23
C LEU A 251 -4.96 9.50 9.85
N ASN A 252 -4.76 8.44 9.07
CA ASN A 252 -5.00 7.07 9.51
C ASN A 252 -6.42 6.80 10.05
N VAL A 253 -7.42 7.54 9.52
CA VAL A 253 -8.86 7.30 9.68
C VAL A 253 -9.45 7.69 11.04
N PHE A 254 -8.71 7.50 12.13
CA PHE A 254 -9.24 7.73 13.47
C PHE A 254 -8.78 9.05 14.07
N PRO A 255 -9.65 9.71 14.85
CA PRO A 255 -9.21 10.78 15.72
C PRO A 255 -8.09 10.27 16.65
N PRO A 256 -7.10 11.10 16.98
CA PRO A 256 -6.19 10.79 18.08
C PRO A 256 -6.97 10.40 19.34
N ASP A 257 -6.48 9.50 20.16
CA ASP A 257 -7.05 8.94 21.39
C ASP A 257 -7.96 7.71 21.22
N GLU A 258 -8.60 7.47 20.06
CA GLU A 258 -9.38 6.24 19.88
C GLU A 258 -8.50 5.02 19.68
N PHE A 259 -7.50 5.16 18.81
CA PHE A 259 -6.55 4.11 18.49
C PHE A 259 -5.15 4.68 18.31
N ASP A 260 -4.13 3.88 18.65
CA ASP A 260 -2.76 4.22 18.34
C ASP A 260 -2.42 3.79 16.90
N THR A 261 -2.45 4.75 15.98
CA THR A 261 -2.09 4.54 14.58
C THR A 261 -0.62 4.86 14.31
N VAL A 262 0.14 5.16 15.36
CA VAL A 262 1.59 5.39 15.33
C VAL A 262 2.00 6.34 14.22
N PRO A 263 1.60 7.62 14.26
CA PRO A 263 1.94 8.57 13.19
C PRO A 263 3.41 8.99 13.19
N PHE A 264 4.12 8.79 14.30
CA PHE A 264 5.56 9.13 14.45
C PHE A 264 6.45 7.92 14.16
N ASN A 265 7.62 8.16 13.59
CA ASN A 265 8.60 7.14 13.22
C ASN A 265 7.95 5.97 12.47
N ASN A 266 7.15 6.28 11.47
CA ASN A 266 6.42 5.32 10.67
C ASN A 266 6.72 5.53 9.18
N SER A 267 6.42 4.53 8.37
CA SER A 267 6.58 4.57 6.91
C SER A 267 5.27 4.22 6.16
N VAL A 268 4.15 4.09 6.88
CA VAL A 268 2.84 3.80 6.29
C VAL A 268 1.80 4.80 6.74
N MET A 269 0.97 5.26 5.82
CA MET A 269 -0.12 6.19 6.13
C MET A 269 -1.37 5.91 5.31
N VAL A 270 -2.52 6.35 5.85
CA VAL A 270 -3.82 6.31 5.21
C VAL A 270 -4.39 7.71 5.16
N LEU A 271 -4.78 8.15 3.97
CA LEU A 271 -5.39 9.44 3.70
C LEU A 271 -6.87 9.24 3.29
N PRO A 272 -7.84 9.45 4.19
CA PRO A 272 -9.26 9.38 3.87
C PRO A 272 -9.78 10.68 3.24
N ILE A 273 -10.74 10.56 2.32
CA ILE A 273 -11.49 11.69 1.76
C ILE A 273 -12.90 11.28 1.35
N PRO A 274 -13.96 12.04 1.67
CA PRO A 274 -15.28 11.80 1.12
C PRO A 274 -15.32 11.99 -0.40
N ALA A 275 -15.86 11.03 -1.15
CA ALA A 275 -15.88 11.04 -2.62
C ALA A 275 -16.55 12.32 -3.19
N ARG A 276 -17.60 12.83 -2.54
CA ARG A 276 -18.28 14.09 -2.92
C ARG A 276 -17.34 15.30 -2.93
N MET A 277 -16.26 15.28 -2.12
CA MET A 277 -15.30 16.39 -2.05
C MET A 277 -14.36 16.44 -3.25
N LEU A 278 -14.23 15.32 -3.96
CA LEU A 278 -13.58 15.22 -5.27
C LEU A 278 -14.52 15.63 -6.42
N GLY A 279 -15.75 16.03 -6.11
CA GLY A 279 -16.77 16.33 -7.12
C GLY A 279 -17.33 15.09 -7.80
N LEU A 280 -17.24 13.93 -7.15
CA LEU A 280 -17.86 12.70 -7.62
C LEU A 280 -19.34 12.63 -7.20
N ASP A 281 -20.14 12.04 -8.06
CA ASP A 281 -21.55 11.78 -7.87
C ASP A 281 -21.96 10.49 -8.61
N GLU A 282 -23.26 10.16 -8.66
CA GLU A 282 -23.75 8.93 -9.27
C GLU A 282 -23.55 8.87 -10.82
N GLU A 283 -23.24 10.00 -11.47
CA GLU A 283 -22.95 10.08 -12.91
C GLU A 283 -21.45 10.11 -13.20
N LYS A 284 -20.64 10.56 -12.21
CA LYS A 284 -19.20 10.68 -12.28
C LYS A 284 -18.57 9.97 -11.10
N THR A 285 -18.15 8.71 -11.31
CA THR A 285 -17.73 7.79 -10.24
C THR A 285 -16.23 7.49 -10.23
N ASP A 286 -15.49 7.93 -11.25
CA ASP A 286 -14.09 7.59 -11.46
C ASP A 286 -13.17 8.81 -11.54
N PHE A 287 -11.90 8.60 -11.29
CA PHE A 287 -10.83 9.58 -11.36
C PHE A 287 -9.50 8.89 -11.65
N ASP A 288 -8.52 9.66 -12.13
CA ASP A 288 -7.13 9.23 -12.21
C ASP A 288 -6.36 9.79 -11.00
N PHE A 289 -5.45 9.00 -10.42
CA PHE A 289 -4.61 9.46 -9.32
C PHE A 289 -3.19 8.89 -9.40
N ARG A 290 -2.27 9.57 -8.75
CA ARG A 290 -0.89 9.11 -8.54
C ARG A 290 -0.36 9.62 -7.20
N VAL A 291 0.72 9.02 -6.73
CA VAL A 291 1.50 9.52 -5.60
C VAL A 291 2.69 10.32 -6.13
N LEU A 292 2.88 11.50 -5.58
CA LEU A 292 4.07 12.33 -5.70
C LEU A 292 4.61 12.56 -4.31
N THR A 293 5.90 12.34 -4.08
CA THR A 293 6.54 12.65 -2.80
C THR A 293 7.63 13.67 -2.98
N LEU A 294 7.67 14.61 -2.06
CA LEU A 294 8.69 15.64 -1.99
C LEU A 294 9.55 15.42 -0.75
N GLY A 295 10.84 15.67 -0.89
CA GLY A 295 11.80 15.67 0.21
C GLY A 295 11.69 16.93 1.09
N ALA A 296 12.56 17.03 2.08
CA ALA A 296 12.50 18.07 3.10
C ALA A 296 12.62 19.50 2.54
N GLU A 297 11.88 20.44 3.15
CA GLU A 297 11.87 21.87 2.81
C GLU A 297 13.26 22.49 2.78
N GLN A 298 14.12 22.13 3.72
CA GLN A 298 15.49 22.63 3.79
C GLN A 298 16.32 22.41 2.52
N TYR A 299 15.93 21.47 1.67
CA TYR A 299 16.54 21.17 0.37
C TYR A 299 15.71 21.70 -0.81
N GLY A 300 14.67 22.50 -0.55
CA GLY A 300 13.82 23.10 -1.58
C GLY A 300 12.75 22.16 -2.13
N TYR A 301 12.28 21.19 -1.34
CA TYR A 301 11.26 20.21 -1.73
C TYR A 301 11.62 19.44 -3.01
N PRO A 302 12.77 18.75 -3.07
CA PRO A 302 13.08 17.95 -4.23
C PRO A 302 12.02 16.87 -4.45
N GLU A 303 11.65 16.63 -5.70
CA GLU A 303 10.84 15.45 -6.06
C GLU A 303 11.69 14.19 -5.83
N ILE A 304 11.19 13.31 -4.98
CA ILE A 304 11.86 12.05 -4.64
C ILE A 304 11.26 10.88 -5.43
N ASP A 305 9.93 10.81 -5.48
CA ASP A 305 9.24 9.76 -6.23
C ASP A 305 7.96 10.29 -6.88
N ARG A 306 7.60 9.66 -8.01
CA ARG A 306 6.37 9.92 -8.75
C ARG A 306 5.88 8.66 -9.41
N THR A 307 4.71 8.19 -9.03
CA THR A 307 4.11 7.01 -9.63
C THR A 307 3.36 7.33 -10.93
N GLU A 308 3.02 6.31 -11.69
CA GLU A 308 2.12 6.44 -12.84
C GLU A 308 0.69 6.81 -12.41
N LEU A 309 -0.07 7.42 -13.32
CA LEU A 309 -1.50 7.67 -13.12
C LEU A 309 -2.29 6.36 -13.21
N ILE A 310 -3.11 6.11 -12.21
CA ILE A 310 -3.97 4.93 -12.10
C ILE A 310 -5.42 5.37 -12.08
N ARG A 311 -6.27 4.76 -12.91
CA ARG A 311 -7.71 4.99 -12.88
C ARG A 311 -8.38 4.16 -11.79
N TYR A 312 -9.28 4.80 -11.04
CA TYR A 312 -10.08 4.14 -10.02
C TYR A 312 -11.54 4.60 -10.08
N ASP A 313 -12.47 3.66 -10.05
CA ASP A 313 -13.91 3.89 -9.96
C ASP A 313 -14.39 3.50 -8.56
N VAL A 314 -14.88 4.48 -7.78
CA VAL A 314 -15.27 4.27 -6.39
C VAL A 314 -16.41 3.28 -6.23
N THR A 315 -17.23 3.08 -7.28
CA THR A 315 -18.37 2.16 -7.28
C THR A 315 -17.97 0.73 -7.66
N LYS A 316 -16.72 0.53 -8.13
CA LYS A 316 -16.22 -0.74 -8.63
C LYS A 316 -14.91 -1.19 -7.96
N PRO A 317 -14.80 -1.16 -6.63
CA PRO A 317 -13.65 -1.76 -5.97
C PRO A 317 -13.64 -3.27 -6.25
N VAL A 318 -12.46 -3.83 -6.54
CA VAL A 318 -12.30 -5.29 -6.65
C VAL A 318 -12.06 -5.90 -5.27
N VAL A 319 -11.26 -5.23 -4.45
CA VAL A 319 -11.01 -5.65 -3.06
C VAL A 319 -11.87 -4.79 -2.12
N HIS A 320 -12.78 -5.44 -1.42
CA HIS A 320 -13.68 -4.78 -0.47
C HIS A 320 -13.17 -5.01 0.95
N SER A 321 -12.85 -3.95 1.65
CA SER A 321 -12.65 -3.94 3.10
C SER A 321 -14.01 -4.03 3.80
N ALA A 322 -14.51 -5.25 3.99
CA ALA A 322 -15.93 -5.44 4.30
C ALA A 322 -16.35 -5.07 5.73
N PHE A 323 -15.49 -5.22 6.74
CA PHE A 323 -15.88 -5.10 8.15
C PHE A 323 -14.71 -4.73 9.07
N GLY A 324 -13.93 -3.73 8.68
CA GLY A 324 -12.89 -3.19 9.55
C GLY A 324 -13.47 -2.48 10.78
N ILE A 325 -12.61 -2.03 11.66
CA ILE A 325 -12.99 -1.28 12.87
C ILE A 325 -13.84 -0.07 12.46
N ASN A 326 -15.03 0.08 13.05
CA ASN A 326 -15.98 1.15 12.75
C ASN A 326 -16.37 1.28 11.27
N GLY A 327 -16.35 0.17 10.51
CA GLY A 327 -16.66 0.17 9.08
C GLY A 327 -15.58 0.80 8.20
N THR A 328 -14.34 0.90 8.69
CA THR A 328 -13.21 1.48 7.96
C THR A 328 -12.28 0.41 7.38
N VAL A 329 -11.20 0.83 6.73
CA VAL A 329 -10.14 -0.04 6.20
C VAL A 329 -9.22 -0.63 7.27
N MET A 330 -9.40 -0.29 8.55
CA MET A 330 -8.56 -0.71 9.67
C MET A 330 -9.08 -1.96 10.35
N TYR A 331 -8.17 -2.87 10.72
CA TYR A 331 -8.43 -4.13 11.42
C TYR A 331 -7.49 -4.30 12.61
N ASP A 332 -7.93 -5.08 13.59
CA ASP A 332 -7.06 -5.64 14.62
C ASP A 332 -6.21 -6.76 13.99
N ALA A 333 -4.89 -6.61 13.96
CA ALA A 333 -4.00 -7.58 13.34
C ALA A 333 -3.87 -8.90 14.16
N ASN A 334 -4.50 -8.99 15.34
CA ASN A 334 -4.61 -10.24 16.09
C ASN A 334 -5.81 -11.08 15.67
N GLU A 335 -6.75 -10.49 14.94
CA GLU A 335 -7.96 -11.16 14.47
C GLU A 335 -7.86 -11.46 12.97
N PRO A 336 -8.53 -12.52 12.48
CA PRO A 336 -8.59 -12.78 11.06
C PRO A 336 -9.26 -11.63 10.29
N ILE A 337 -8.61 -11.19 9.23
CA ILE A 337 -9.08 -10.09 8.39
C ILE A 337 -10.05 -10.63 7.34
N LYS A 338 -11.29 -10.16 7.37
CA LYS A 338 -12.31 -10.57 6.40
C LYS A 338 -12.43 -9.54 5.29
N ILE A 339 -12.22 -9.99 4.06
CA ILE A 339 -12.38 -9.19 2.86
C ILE A 339 -13.28 -9.91 1.86
N ALA A 340 -13.89 -9.16 0.97
CA ALA A 340 -14.56 -9.71 -0.20
C ALA A 340 -13.82 -9.28 -1.47
N VAL A 341 -13.81 -10.14 -2.48
CA VAL A 341 -13.15 -9.87 -3.76
C VAL A 341 -14.17 -10.09 -4.88
N ASP A 342 -14.42 -9.06 -5.70
CA ASP A 342 -15.23 -9.20 -6.91
C ASP A 342 -14.37 -9.73 -8.07
N ARG A 343 -14.17 -11.07 -8.05
CA ARG A 343 -13.45 -11.79 -9.10
C ARG A 343 -14.13 -11.62 -10.47
N GLY A 344 -15.47 -11.58 -10.47
CA GLY A 344 -16.24 -11.39 -11.70
C GLY A 344 -15.96 -10.04 -12.36
N LEU A 345 -15.89 -8.97 -11.58
CA LEU A 345 -15.50 -7.64 -12.05
C LEU A 345 -14.06 -7.64 -12.56
N ALA A 346 -13.12 -8.16 -11.76
CA ALA A 346 -11.71 -8.22 -12.13
C ALA A 346 -11.49 -8.93 -13.49
N LYS A 347 -12.14 -10.08 -13.72
CA LYS A 347 -12.09 -10.78 -15.01
C LYS A 347 -12.69 -9.99 -16.16
N ARG A 348 -13.86 -9.35 -15.96
CA ARG A 348 -14.51 -8.54 -17.01
C ARG A 348 -13.66 -7.35 -17.44
N GLU A 349 -12.93 -6.74 -16.52
CA GLU A 349 -12.10 -5.56 -16.78
C GLU A 349 -10.63 -5.91 -17.06
N GLY A 350 -10.26 -7.18 -17.03
CA GLY A 350 -8.88 -7.64 -17.24
C GLY A 350 -7.91 -7.17 -16.17
N ARG A 351 -8.40 -6.95 -14.94
CA ARG A 351 -7.59 -6.50 -13.80
C ARG A 351 -6.90 -7.68 -13.15
N ARG A 352 -5.69 -7.45 -12.65
CA ARG A 352 -4.94 -8.41 -11.83
C ARG A 352 -4.88 -7.87 -10.40
N PRO A 353 -5.88 -8.18 -9.56
CA PRO A 353 -5.96 -7.58 -8.24
C PRO A 353 -4.93 -8.18 -7.28
N ALA A 354 -4.48 -7.34 -6.36
CA ALA A 354 -3.72 -7.77 -5.21
C ALA A 354 -4.20 -7.01 -3.97
N VAL A 355 -4.05 -7.61 -2.81
CA VAL A 355 -4.30 -6.98 -1.52
C VAL A 355 -3.02 -6.34 -1.04
N LEU A 356 -3.10 -5.08 -0.64
CA LEU A 356 -2.05 -4.38 0.09
C LEU A 356 -2.45 -4.29 1.56
N LEU A 357 -1.61 -4.82 2.44
CA LEU A 357 -1.73 -4.70 3.89
C LEU A 357 -0.70 -3.71 4.41
N LEU A 358 -1.12 -2.68 5.14
CA LEU A 358 -0.23 -1.73 5.80
C LEU A 358 -0.25 -1.96 7.31
N HIS A 359 0.89 -2.29 7.88
CA HIS A 359 1.06 -2.60 9.30
C HIS A 359 1.53 -1.37 10.08
N HIS A 360 0.63 -0.71 10.81
CA HIS A 360 0.92 0.56 11.47
C HIS A 360 1.90 0.42 12.64
N MET A 361 1.84 -0.67 13.38
CA MET A 361 2.66 -0.88 14.59
C MET A 361 3.84 -1.83 14.40
N ASN A 362 4.06 -2.36 13.22
CA ASN A 362 5.18 -3.28 12.99
C ASN A 362 6.54 -2.57 13.06
N THR A 363 7.60 -3.37 13.21
CA THR A 363 8.99 -2.95 12.96
C THR A 363 9.17 -2.49 11.52
N ASP A 364 10.22 -1.72 11.23
CA ASP A 364 10.38 -1.07 9.93
C ASP A 364 10.61 -2.03 8.76
N ASP A 365 11.05 -3.25 9.01
CA ASP A 365 11.28 -4.32 8.02
C ASP A 365 10.00 -5.08 7.62
N HIS A 366 8.89 -4.85 8.32
CA HIS A 366 7.61 -5.55 8.10
C HIS A 366 6.43 -4.58 8.06
N LYS A 367 6.54 -3.48 7.32
CA LYS A 367 5.50 -2.45 7.26
C LYS A 367 4.41 -2.73 6.24
N LEU A 368 4.67 -3.58 5.27
CA LEU A 368 3.68 -3.93 4.23
C LEU A 368 3.76 -5.41 3.86
N ASP A 369 2.60 -5.95 3.50
CA ASP A 369 2.48 -7.22 2.78
C ASP A 369 1.68 -7.00 1.50
N ILE A 370 2.04 -7.74 0.45
CA ILE A 370 1.30 -7.77 -0.81
C ILE A 370 0.88 -9.21 -1.08
N VAL A 371 -0.42 -9.44 -1.23
CA VAL A 371 -0.99 -10.75 -1.54
C VAL A 371 -1.60 -10.70 -2.93
N GLN A 372 -1.01 -11.40 -3.87
CA GLN A 372 -1.56 -11.53 -5.24
C GLN A 372 -2.82 -12.38 -5.21
N LEU A 373 -3.86 -11.95 -5.92
CA LEU A 373 -5.11 -12.69 -6.05
C LEU A 373 -5.18 -13.33 -7.43
N ASP A 374 -5.04 -14.65 -7.44
CA ASP A 374 -5.07 -15.42 -8.66
C ASP A 374 -6.51 -15.66 -9.11
N LEU A 375 -6.89 -15.07 -10.23
CA LEU A 375 -8.24 -15.18 -10.79
C LEU A 375 -8.47 -16.52 -11.50
N ASP A 376 -7.40 -17.18 -11.87
CA ASP A 376 -7.40 -18.43 -12.61
C ASP A 376 -6.81 -19.53 -11.73
N ALA A 377 -7.57 -19.89 -10.67
CA ALA A 377 -7.21 -20.97 -9.75
C ALA A 377 -6.99 -22.32 -10.42
N ASP A 378 -7.36 -22.41 -11.69
CA ASP A 378 -7.25 -23.54 -12.58
C ASP A 378 -6.05 -23.40 -13.56
N ASP A 379 -5.11 -22.48 -13.31
CA ASP A 379 -3.91 -22.23 -14.13
C ASP A 379 -2.69 -22.49 -13.25
N ALA A 380 -2.26 -23.76 -13.22
CA ALA A 380 -1.25 -24.25 -12.27
C ALA A 380 0.16 -23.72 -12.56
N ASP A 381 0.46 -23.35 -13.81
CA ASP A 381 1.76 -22.87 -14.25
C ASP A 381 1.79 -21.36 -14.58
N ALA A 382 0.61 -20.71 -14.50
CA ALA A 382 0.42 -19.26 -14.69
C ALA A 382 0.82 -18.74 -16.09
N ASP A 383 0.61 -19.57 -17.15
CA ASP A 383 0.84 -19.17 -18.53
C ASP A 383 -0.32 -18.36 -19.15
N GLY A 384 -1.47 -18.31 -18.47
CA GLY A 384 -2.70 -17.57 -18.83
C GLY A 384 -3.77 -18.45 -19.48
N ALA A 385 -3.56 -19.77 -19.63
CA ALA A 385 -4.59 -20.76 -19.92
C ALA A 385 -5.04 -21.44 -18.61
N SER A 386 -6.30 -21.85 -18.50
CA SER A 386 -6.74 -22.65 -17.36
C SER A 386 -6.33 -24.13 -17.55
N ASP A 387 -6.08 -24.83 -16.42
CA ASP A 387 -5.79 -26.29 -16.45
C ASP A 387 -6.85 -27.06 -17.25
N ASP A 388 -8.13 -26.69 -17.13
CA ASP A 388 -9.22 -27.30 -17.89
C ASP A 388 -9.15 -26.97 -19.39
N ASP A 389 -8.80 -25.74 -19.76
CA ASP A 389 -8.60 -25.36 -21.16
C ASP A 389 -7.36 -26.04 -21.75
N GLU A 390 -6.30 -26.18 -20.95
CA GLU A 390 -5.07 -26.87 -21.34
C GLU A 390 -5.31 -28.37 -21.51
N LEU A 391 -5.90 -29.03 -20.53
CA LEU A 391 -6.32 -30.43 -20.67
C LEU A 391 -7.23 -30.62 -21.90
N ALA A 392 -8.13 -29.66 -22.13
CA ALA A 392 -8.95 -29.63 -23.31
C ALA A 392 -8.12 -29.43 -24.58
N ALA A 393 -7.18 -28.52 -24.60
CA ALA A 393 -6.23 -28.29 -25.72
C ALA A 393 -5.24 -29.46 -25.89
N GLY A 394 -4.92 -30.14 -24.78
CA GLY A 394 -3.91 -31.20 -24.71
C GLY A 394 -2.50 -30.66 -24.48
N THR A 395 -2.41 -29.48 -23.87
CA THR A 395 -1.22 -28.92 -23.28
C THR A 395 -1.05 -29.41 -21.85
N ASP A 396 0.10 -29.19 -21.24
CA ASP A 396 0.45 -29.63 -19.88
C ASP A 396 0.19 -28.48 -18.89
N PRO A 397 -0.80 -28.61 -17.98
CA PRO A 397 -1.13 -27.56 -17.00
C PRO A 397 -0.02 -27.22 -16.01
N ALA A 398 1.08 -27.92 -16.01
CA ALA A 398 2.22 -27.67 -15.11
C ALA A 398 3.46 -27.14 -15.85
N ASP A 399 3.38 -26.90 -17.18
CA ASP A 399 4.49 -26.45 -18.02
C ASP A 399 4.13 -25.14 -18.75
N PRO A 400 4.61 -23.97 -18.27
CA PRO A 400 4.27 -22.65 -18.83
C PRO A 400 4.75 -22.47 -20.29
N ASP A 401 5.60 -23.36 -20.81
CA ASP A 401 6.02 -23.36 -22.21
C ASP A 401 5.11 -24.24 -23.11
N SER A 402 4.18 -25.00 -22.52
CA SER A 402 3.25 -25.90 -23.21
C SER A 402 1.97 -25.19 -23.68
N VAL A 403 2.10 -24.13 -24.44
CA VAL A 403 0.99 -23.23 -24.82
C VAL A 403 0.29 -23.67 -26.10
N PHE A 404 -1.07 -23.65 -26.13
CA PHE A 404 -1.84 -23.82 -27.35
C PHE A 404 -1.84 -22.52 -28.17
N ALA A 405 -0.87 -22.36 -29.03
CA ALA A 405 -0.67 -21.14 -29.82
C ALA A 405 -0.34 -21.40 -31.30
N ILE A 406 -0.63 -20.40 -32.14
CA ILE A 406 -0.14 -20.38 -33.50
C ILE A 406 1.40 -20.14 -33.48
N LEU A 407 2.14 -21.04 -34.07
CA LEU A 407 3.60 -21.00 -34.05
C LEU A 407 4.17 -19.85 -34.89
N PRO A 408 5.29 -19.22 -34.45
CA PRO A 408 6.00 -18.18 -35.23
C PRO A 408 6.47 -18.64 -36.62
N ALA A 409 6.58 -19.95 -36.82
CA ALA A 409 6.92 -20.55 -38.13
C ALA A 409 5.78 -20.46 -39.17
N SER A 410 4.61 -19.95 -38.82
CA SER A 410 3.53 -19.64 -39.76
C SER A 410 3.96 -18.58 -40.76
N ARG A 411 3.69 -18.78 -42.05
CA ARG A 411 4.27 -17.96 -43.13
C ARG A 411 3.34 -17.80 -44.33
N LYS A 412 3.60 -16.82 -45.17
CA LYS A 412 2.93 -16.67 -46.47
C LYS A 412 3.56 -17.60 -47.52
N THR A 413 2.76 -18.43 -48.15
CA THR A 413 3.19 -19.33 -49.24
C THR A 413 2.56 -18.90 -50.57
N ALA A 414 3.00 -19.51 -51.69
CA ALA A 414 2.39 -19.27 -53.01
C ALA A 414 0.91 -19.72 -53.09
N LEU A 415 0.46 -20.59 -52.18
CA LEU A 415 -0.89 -21.14 -52.11
C LEU A 415 -1.79 -20.37 -51.12
N GLY A 416 -1.22 -19.48 -50.32
CA GLY A 416 -1.89 -18.73 -49.26
C GLY A 416 -1.12 -18.74 -47.94
N PRO A 417 -1.65 -18.07 -46.90
CA PRO A 417 -1.09 -18.13 -45.54
C PRO A 417 -1.07 -19.58 -45.01
N GLU A 418 0.08 -19.98 -44.52
CA GLU A 418 0.31 -21.27 -43.84
C GLU A 418 0.32 -21.04 -42.34
N ILE A 419 -0.60 -21.63 -41.64
CA ILE A 419 -0.79 -21.54 -40.20
C ILE A 419 -0.37 -22.87 -39.57
N ARG A 420 0.46 -22.82 -38.53
CA ARG A 420 0.99 -23.99 -37.83
C ARG A 420 0.71 -23.88 -36.34
N TRP A 421 0.35 -25.00 -35.72
CA TRP A 421 0.17 -25.09 -34.26
C TRP A 421 0.50 -26.50 -33.77
N HIS A 422 0.85 -26.63 -32.51
CA HIS A 422 1.01 -27.95 -31.90
C HIS A 422 -0.35 -28.65 -31.82
N SER A 423 -0.32 -29.97 -32.09
CA SER A 423 -1.57 -30.74 -32.10
C SER A 423 -1.45 -32.03 -31.30
N VAL A 424 -2.55 -32.44 -30.71
CA VAL A 424 -2.65 -33.61 -29.85
C VAL A 424 -3.55 -34.67 -30.47
N ALA A 425 -3.11 -35.93 -30.42
CA ALA A 425 -3.85 -37.06 -31.01
C ALA A 425 -5.31 -37.13 -30.48
N GLY A 426 -6.24 -37.40 -31.38
CA GLY A 426 -7.64 -37.55 -31.05
C GLY A 426 -8.44 -36.23 -30.94
N LYS A 427 -7.81 -35.09 -31.10
CA LYS A 427 -8.45 -33.79 -31.16
C LYS A 427 -8.83 -33.38 -32.58
N SER A 428 -9.67 -32.35 -32.70
CA SER A 428 -10.00 -31.71 -33.97
C SER A 428 -9.98 -30.21 -33.81
N TYR A 429 -9.67 -29.49 -34.87
CA TYR A 429 -9.46 -28.04 -34.82
C TYR A 429 -10.25 -27.34 -35.90
N GLN A 430 -10.69 -26.12 -35.60
CA GLN A 430 -11.42 -25.23 -36.52
C GLN A 430 -10.61 -23.93 -36.70
N VAL A 431 -10.23 -23.59 -37.93
CA VAL A 431 -9.55 -22.34 -38.23
C VAL A 431 -10.57 -21.25 -38.50
N GLN A 432 -10.33 -20.08 -37.92
CA GLN A 432 -11.11 -18.88 -38.18
C GLN A 432 -10.20 -17.74 -38.63
N ARG A 433 -10.77 -16.78 -39.39
CA ARG A 433 -10.07 -15.65 -40.01
C ARG A 433 -10.86 -14.36 -39.85
N ALA A 434 -10.18 -13.23 -39.67
CA ALA A 434 -10.75 -11.90 -39.72
C ALA A 434 -9.81 -10.91 -40.46
N ALA A 435 -10.36 -9.86 -41.05
CA ALA A 435 -9.59 -8.80 -41.66
C ALA A 435 -9.08 -7.75 -40.66
N SER A 436 -9.64 -7.69 -39.45
CA SER A 436 -9.14 -6.90 -38.32
C SER A 436 -9.57 -7.53 -36.99
N LEU A 437 -8.85 -7.24 -35.91
CA LEU A 437 -9.16 -7.76 -34.57
C LEU A 437 -10.52 -7.27 -34.01
N GLY A 438 -11.06 -6.16 -34.52
CA GLY A 438 -12.36 -5.63 -34.11
C GLY A 438 -13.55 -6.22 -34.89
N GLN A 439 -13.34 -7.12 -35.85
CA GLN A 439 -14.38 -7.77 -36.63
C GLN A 439 -14.66 -9.20 -36.18
N ALA A 440 -15.88 -9.68 -36.48
CA ALA A 440 -16.22 -11.08 -36.25
C ALA A 440 -15.32 -12.02 -37.08
N PHE A 441 -14.78 -13.05 -36.45
CA PHE A 441 -14.00 -14.06 -37.13
C PHE A 441 -14.89 -14.99 -37.95
N GLU A 442 -14.59 -15.09 -39.24
CA GLU A 442 -15.21 -16.03 -40.16
C GLU A 442 -14.65 -17.46 -39.94
N THR A 443 -15.52 -18.43 -39.78
CA THR A 443 -15.14 -19.84 -39.69
C THR A 443 -14.80 -20.39 -41.08
N LEU A 444 -13.55 -20.85 -41.27
CA LEU A 444 -13.13 -21.46 -42.52
C LEU A 444 -13.67 -22.88 -42.65
N PRO A 445 -14.03 -23.34 -43.87
CA PRO A 445 -14.64 -24.66 -44.07
C PRO A 445 -13.70 -25.80 -43.64
N GLY A 446 -14.26 -26.78 -42.97
CA GLY A 446 -13.63 -28.07 -42.65
C GLY A 446 -13.14 -28.12 -41.19
N LEU A 447 -13.48 -29.22 -40.54
CA LEU A 447 -12.91 -29.60 -39.25
C LEU A 447 -11.62 -30.38 -39.54
N LEU A 448 -10.52 -29.94 -38.93
CA LEU A 448 -9.18 -30.48 -39.17
C LEU A 448 -8.85 -31.49 -38.08
N PRO A 449 -8.71 -32.80 -38.42
CA PRO A 449 -8.21 -33.77 -37.44
C PRO A 449 -6.76 -33.46 -37.06
N ALA A 450 -6.42 -33.81 -35.81
CA ALA A 450 -5.03 -33.66 -35.34
C ALA A 450 -4.04 -34.51 -36.16
N THR A 451 -2.90 -33.90 -36.44
CA THR A 451 -1.75 -34.55 -37.09
C THR A 451 -0.48 -34.33 -36.23
N PRO A 452 -0.39 -34.96 -35.05
CA PRO A 452 0.73 -34.69 -34.11
C PRO A 452 2.09 -34.93 -34.74
N PRO A 453 3.14 -34.19 -34.34
CA PRO A 453 3.11 -33.14 -33.29
C PRO A 453 2.60 -31.80 -33.78
N LEU A 454 2.37 -31.61 -35.07
CA LEU A 454 2.01 -30.34 -35.69
C LEU A 454 0.86 -30.51 -36.66
N ASN A 455 -0.12 -29.60 -36.56
CA ASN A 455 -1.04 -29.34 -37.65
C ASN A 455 -0.53 -28.21 -38.52
N VAL A 456 -0.76 -28.34 -39.82
CA VAL A 456 -0.48 -27.31 -40.81
C VAL A 456 -1.74 -27.09 -41.65
N PHE A 457 -2.17 -25.86 -41.73
CA PHE A 457 -3.29 -25.42 -42.53
C PHE A 457 -2.87 -24.34 -43.52
N ILE A 458 -3.27 -24.45 -44.77
CA ILE A 458 -3.01 -23.42 -45.78
C ILE A 458 -4.36 -22.84 -46.20
N ASP A 459 -4.54 -21.56 -45.93
CA ASP A 459 -5.73 -20.84 -46.36
C ASP A 459 -5.63 -20.45 -47.85
N LYS A 460 -6.16 -21.33 -48.69
CA LYS A 460 -6.18 -21.10 -50.15
C LYS A 460 -7.25 -20.06 -50.57
N THR A 461 -8.10 -19.66 -49.66
CA THR A 461 -9.18 -18.70 -49.89
C THR A 461 -8.84 -17.27 -49.41
N ALA A 462 -7.65 -17.12 -48.85
CA ALA A 462 -7.19 -15.82 -48.35
C ALA A 462 -7.10 -14.78 -49.49
N PRO A 463 -7.54 -13.54 -49.27
CA PRO A 463 -7.30 -12.43 -50.18
C PRO A 463 -5.81 -12.29 -50.49
N LYS A 464 -5.49 -11.87 -51.74
CA LYS A 464 -4.11 -11.67 -52.15
C LYS A 464 -3.43 -10.48 -51.47
N GLU A 465 -4.24 -9.51 -51.04
CA GLU A 465 -3.81 -8.25 -50.44
C GLU A 465 -4.57 -8.02 -49.12
N GLY A 466 -3.95 -7.28 -48.18
CA GLY A 466 -4.48 -6.96 -46.86
C GLY A 466 -3.87 -7.78 -45.75
N GLU A 467 -4.10 -7.32 -44.52
CA GLU A 467 -3.74 -8.03 -43.29
C GLU A 467 -4.85 -9.01 -42.94
N LEU A 468 -4.46 -10.14 -42.39
CA LEU A 468 -5.38 -11.20 -41.95
C LEU A 468 -4.96 -11.69 -40.56
N PHE A 469 -5.93 -11.87 -39.71
CA PHE A 469 -5.80 -12.41 -38.37
C PHE A 469 -6.42 -13.81 -38.34
N TYR A 470 -5.72 -14.74 -37.74
CA TYR A 470 -6.17 -16.11 -37.60
C TYR A 470 -6.26 -16.53 -36.14
N ARG A 471 -7.24 -17.38 -35.84
CA ARG A 471 -7.28 -18.10 -34.58
C ARG A 471 -7.70 -19.55 -34.81
N ILE A 472 -7.26 -20.41 -33.90
CA ILE A 472 -7.59 -21.82 -33.91
C ILE A 472 -8.55 -22.07 -32.75
N LEU A 473 -9.65 -22.75 -33.04
CA LEU A 473 -10.59 -23.20 -32.03
C LEU A 473 -10.53 -24.72 -31.95
N LYS A 474 -10.75 -25.23 -30.77
CA LYS A 474 -11.07 -26.63 -30.53
C LYS A 474 -12.58 -26.68 -30.31
N PRO A 475 -13.36 -27.31 -31.21
CA PRO A 475 -14.80 -27.44 -31.07
C PRO A 475 -15.17 -28.39 -29.94
#